data_d73063fbcff30fa1a72ca32ed81fc07e
#
_entry.id   d73063fbcff30fa1a72ca32ed81fc07e
#
_cell.length_a   1.000
_cell.length_b   1.000
_cell.length_c   1.000
_cell.angle_alpha   90.00
_cell.angle_beta   90.00
_cell.angle_gamma   90.00
#
_symmetry.space_group_name_H-M   'P 1'
#
loop_
_entity.id
_entity.type
_entity.pdbx_description
1 polymer ?
#
loop_
_entity_poly.entity_id
_entity_poly.type
_entity_poly.pdbx_seq_one_letter_code
_entity_poly.pdbx_strand_id
1 'polypeptide(L)'
;MNKNADLILETVLQSSAHMTAEEIHAALRDSGHRMALATVYNNLAQLHSEGRIRKVCVEGHPDRYDKMIRHDHLVCRRCGKLTDICFQDLTKLLQSQTDEELLSYDLQVSYICPACRRTAHPASTTNP
;
A
#
# COMPACT_ATOMS: atom_id res chain seq x y z
N MET A 1 -17.32 18.18 7.94
CA MET A 1 -15.95 17.64 8.00
C MET A 1 -15.82 16.69 9.15
N ASN A 2 -15.32 15.50 8.91
CA ASN A 2 -15.23 14.48 9.94
C ASN A 2 -13.86 14.56 10.63
N LYS A 3 -13.89 14.92 11.91
CA LYS A 3 -12.65 15.07 12.69
C LYS A 3 -11.86 13.78 12.78
N ASN A 4 -12.56 12.65 12.90
CA ASN A 4 -11.88 11.35 12.95
C ASN A 4 -11.18 11.06 11.62
N ALA A 5 -11.81 11.39 10.51
CA ALA A 5 -11.19 11.19 9.20
C ALA A 5 -9.92 12.02 9.07
N ASP A 6 -9.94 13.27 9.56
CA ASP A 6 -8.76 14.13 9.50
C ASP A 6 -7.61 13.56 10.32
N LEU A 7 -7.90 13.05 11.52
CA LEU A 7 -6.88 12.44 12.37
C LEU A 7 -6.29 11.18 11.74
N ILE A 8 -7.14 10.36 11.14
CA ILE A 8 -6.71 9.14 10.48
C ILE A 8 -5.85 9.47 9.26
N LEU A 9 -6.30 10.42 8.45
CA LEU A 9 -5.56 10.84 7.27
C LEU A 9 -4.19 11.37 7.66
N GLU A 10 -4.13 12.21 8.69
CA GLU A 10 -2.86 12.76 9.15
C GLU A 10 -1.91 11.64 9.60
N THR A 11 -2.44 10.64 10.31
CA THR A 11 -1.64 9.51 10.75
C THR A 11 -1.03 8.76 9.56
N VAL A 12 -1.83 8.53 8.52
CA VAL A 12 -1.34 7.86 7.31
C VAL A 12 -0.30 8.71 6.60
N LEU A 13 -0.55 10.02 6.48
CA LEU A 13 0.35 10.92 5.75
C LEU A 13 1.71 11.06 6.45
N GLN A 14 1.74 11.00 7.77
CA GLN A 14 2.97 11.17 8.52
C GLN A 14 3.75 9.87 8.69
N SER A 15 3.14 8.75 8.39
CA SER A 15 3.80 7.46 8.54
C SER A 15 4.77 7.21 7.40
N SER A 16 5.93 6.65 7.72
CA SER A 16 6.87 6.17 6.72
C SER A 16 6.65 4.69 6.41
N ALA A 17 5.68 4.07 7.08
CA ALA A 17 5.38 2.65 6.93
C ALA A 17 3.98 2.47 6.32
N HIS A 18 3.75 1.30 5.78
CA HIS A 18 2.42 0.90 5.32
C HIS A 18 1.68 0.34 6.52
N MET A 19 0.71 1.07 7.04
CA MET A 19 0.04 0.72 8.28
C MET A 19 -1.25 -0.06 8.04
N THR A 20 -1.47 -1.08 8.85
CA THR A 20 -2.78 -1.74 8.91
C THR A 20 -3.74 -0.87 9.70
N ALA A 21 -5.05 -1.18 9.60
CA ALA A 21 -6.04 -0.45 10.38
C ALA A 21 -5.77 -0.55 11.88
N GLU A 22 -5.36 -1.73 12.35
CA GLU A 22 -5.04 -1.93 13.75
C GLU A 22 -3.85 -1.09 14.19
N GLU A 23 -2.83 -0.99 13.33
CA GLU A 23 -1.66 -0.16 13.63
C GLU A 23 -2.03 1.31 13.69
N ILE A 24 -2.89 1.76 12.78
CA ILE A 24 -3.38 3.13 12.80
C ILE A 24 -4.17 3.40 14.08
N HIS A 25 -5.04 2.47 14.44
CA HIS A 25 -5.83 2.57 15.66
C HIS A 25 -4.93 2.69 16.90
N ALA A 26 -3.89 1.86 16.98
CA ALA A 26 -2.95 1.90 18.09
C ALA A 26 -2.18 3.22 18.14
N ALA A 27 -1.73 3.72 16.97
CA ALA A 27 -1.01 4.99 16.89
C ALA A 27 -1.88 6.15 17.38
N LEU A 28 -3.15 6.16 17.00
CA LEU A 28 -4.08 7.20 17.43
C LEU A 28 -4.31 7.13 18.94
N ARG A 29 -4.47 5.94 19.47
CA ARG A 29 -4.64 5.75 20.92
C ARG A 29 -3.41 6.27 21.67
N ASP A 30 -2.22 5.95 21.18
CA ASP A 30 -0.98 6.37 21.82
C ASP A 30 -0.81 7.90 21.77
N SER A 31 -1.45 8.54 20.81
CA SER A 31 -1.46 10.00 20.70
C SER A 31 -2.62 10.67 21.45
N GLY A 32 -3.38 9.88 22.20
CA GLY A 32 -4.46 10.40 23.02
C GLY A 32 -5.80 10.50 22.31
N HIS A 33 -5.94 9.94 21.12
CA HIS A 33 -7.18 9.98 20.36
C HIS A 33 -7.87 8.61 20.44
N ARG A 34 -8.96 8.56 21.21
CA ARG A 34 -9.70 7.32 21.39
C ARG A 34 -10.85 7.24 20.41
N MET A 35 -10.90 6.15 19.67
CA MET A 35 -12.03 5.83 18.81
C MET A 35 -12.09 4.33 18.64
N ALA A 36 -13.27 3.83 18.31
CA ALA A 36 -13.44 2.40 18.10
C ALA A 36 -12.69 1.96 16.83
N LEU A 37 -12.23 0.72 16.82
CA LEU A 37 -11.58 0.17 15.65
C LEU A 37 -12.49 0.22 14.43
N ALA A 38 -13.79 -0.04 14.62
CA ALA A 38 -14.78 0.05 13.53
C ALA A 38 -14.80 1.45 12.93
N THR A 39 -14.64 2.49 13.76
CA THR A 39 -14.59 3.87 13.28
C THR A 39 -13.37 4.07 12.38
N VAL A 40 -12.23 3.49 12.75
CA VAL A 40 -11.02 3.57 11.93
C VAL A 40 -11.27 2.90 10.57
N TYR A 41 -11.82 1.68 10.57
CA TYR A 41 -12.11 0.99 9.32
C TYR A 41 -13.07 1.77 8.43
N ASN A 42 -14.13 2.32 9.01
CA ASN A 42 -15.13 3.06 8.22
C ASN A 42 -14.54 4.31 7.59
N ASN A 43 -13.71 5.03 8.35
CA ASN A 43 -13.07 6.23 7.82
C ASN A 43 -12.02 5.91 6.77
N LEU A 44 -11.26 4.83 6.96
CA LEU A 44 -10.28 4.40 5.96
C LEU A 44 -10.97 4.02 4.64
N ALA A 45 -12.10 3.33 4.72
CA ALA A 45 -12.85 2.96 3.53
C ALA A 45 -13.32 4.21 2.78
N GLN A 46 -13.80 5.20 3.51
CA GLN A 46 -14.26 6.44 2.89
C GLN A 46 -13.10 7.23 2.28
N LEU A 47 -11.99 7.37 3.01
CA LEU A 47 -10.82 8.07 2.49
C LEU A 47 -10.29 7.39 1.23
N HIS A 48 -10.30 6.07 1.22
CA HIS A 48 -9.89 5.31 0.05
C HIS A 48 -10.84 5.55 -1.13
N SER A 49 -12.13 5.51 -0.88
CA SER A 49 -13.11 5.72 -1.95
C SER A 49 -13.04 7.14 -2.53
N GLU A 50 -12.60 8.10 -1.72
CA GLU A 50 -12.43 9.48 -2.16
C GLU A 50 -11.08 9.71 -2.84
N GLY A 51 -10.23 8.69 -2.94
CA GLY A 51 -8.94 8.82 -3.56
C GLY A 51 -7.91 9.57 -2.72
N ARG A 52 -8.12 9.67 -1.41
CA ARG A 52 -7.23 10.44 -0.53
C ARG A 52 -6.12 9.62 0.08
N ILE A 53 -6.25 8.29 0.09
CA ILE A 53 -5.22 7.35 0.52
C ILE A 53 -5.22 6.15 -0.40
N ARG A 54 -4.13 5.40 -0.37
CA ARG A 54 -4.01 4.15 -1.10
C ARG A 54 -4.26 2.98 -0.17
N LYS A 55 -4.75 1.90 -0.76
CA LYS A 55 -4.93 0.64 -0.06
C LYS A 55 -4.05 -0.41 -0.75
N VAL A 56 -3.16 -1.02 0.01
CA VAL A 56 -2.24 -2.03 -0.52
C VAL A 56 -2.71 -3.38 -0.02
N CYS A 57 -3.13 -4.22 -0.95
CA CYS A 57 -3.65 -5.56 -0.64
C CYS A 57 -2.65 -6.61 -1.10
N VAL A 58 -2.23 -7.46 -0.18
CA VAL A 58 -1.36 -8.58 -0.49
C VAL A 58 -2.10 -9.84 -0.03
N GLU A 59 -2.20 -10.82 -0.91
CA GLU A 59 -2.93 -12.04 -0.62
C GLU A 59 -2.39 -12.72 0.63
N GLY A 60 -3.30 -13.08 1.54
CA GLY A 60 -2.92 -13.74 2.78
C GLY A 60 -2.46 -12.80 3.89
N HIS A 61 -2.50 -11.49 3.65
CA HIS A 61 -2.06 -10.49 4.62
C HIS A 61 -3.14 -9.43 4.80
N PRO A 62 -3.19 -8.76 5.97
CA PRO A 62 -4.16 -7.67 6.16
C PRO A 62 -3.86 -6.52 5.22
N ASP A 63 -4.90 -5.79 4.86
CA ASP A 63 -4.77 -4.61 4.02
C ASP A 63 -3.96 -3.54 4.75
N ARG A 64 -3.14 -2.84 3.99
CA ARG A 64 -2.35 -1.71 4.52
C ARG A 64 -2.76 -0.45 3.80
N TYR A 65 -2.55 0.68 4.47
CA TYR A 65 -2.98 1.98 3.97
C TYR A 65 -1.78 2.90 3.90
N ASP A 66 -1.77 3.75 2.88
CA ASP A 66 -0.62 4.56 2.59
C ASP A 66 -1.04 5.87 1.96
N LYS A 67 -0.12 6.83 1.95
CA LYS A 67 -0.35 8.13 1.33
C LYS A 67 -0.37 7.99 -0.18
N MET A 68 -0.99 8.97 -0.83
CA MET A 68 -1.12 8.98 -2.29
C MET A 68 0.16 9.37 -3.02
N ILE A 69 1.20 9.75 -2.28
CA ILE A 69 2.50 9.94 -2.89
C ILE A 69 2.88 8.66 -3.59
N ARG A 70 3.10 8.76 -4.89
CA ARG A 70 3.25 7.60 -5.73
C ARG A 70 4.53 6.83 -5.41
N HIS A 71 4.40 5.57 -5.14
CA HIS A 71 5.52 4.64 -5.11
C HIS A 71 4.98 3.28 -5.48
N ASP A 72 5.88 2.43 -5.95
CA ASP A 72 5.54 1.12 -6.43
C ASP A 72 6.10 0.07 -5.47
N HIS A 73 5.77 -1.18 -5.68
CA HIS A 73 6.17 -2.24 -4.76
C HIS A 73 6.77 -3.41 -5.50
N LEU A 74 7.84 -3.97 -4.93
CA LEU A 74 8.38 -5.26 -5.32
C LEU A 74 7.91 -6.28 -4.29
N VAL A 75 7.38 -7.39 -4.76
CA VAL A 75 6.93 -8.46 -3.87
C VAL A 75 7.72 -9.71 -4.20
N CYS A 76 8.47 -10.22 -3.22
CA CYS A 76 9.21 -11.45 -3.41
C CYS A 76 8.24 -12.63 -3.45
N ARG A 77 8.29 -13.41 -4.53
CA ARG A 77 7.39 -14.54 -4.70
C ARG A 77 7.68 -15.67 -3.73
N ARG A 78 8.82 -15.68 -3.10
CA ARG A 78 9.18 -16.75 -2.18
C ARG A 78 8.88 -16.40 -0.73
N CYS A 79 9.38 -15.26 -0.26
CA CYS A 79 9.24 -14.92 1.15
C CYS A 79 8.17 -13.86 1.44
N GLY A 80 7.58 -13.28 0.40
CA GLY A 80 6.55 -12.27 0.56
C GLY A 80 7.07 -10.90 0.95
N LYS A 81 8.38 -10.70 0.95
CA LYS A 81 8.96 -9.41 1.31
C LYS A 81 8.43 -8.33 0.39
N LEU A 82 7.97 -7.24 1.00
CA LEU A 82 7.46 -6.09 0.28
C LEU A 82 8.48 -4.97 0.36
N THR A 83 8.89 -4.46 -0.80
CA THR A 83 9.91 -3.40 -0.88
C THR A 83 9.35 -2.25 -1.69
N ASP A 84 9.50 -1.04 -1.17
CA ASP A 84 9.10 0.15 -1.91
C ASP A 84 10.15 0.48 -2.96
N ILE A 85 9.67 0.91 -4.12
CA ILE A 85 10.53 1.34 -5.20
C ILE A 85 9.75 2.38 -6.02
N CYS A 86 10.46 3.30 -6.62
CA CYS A 86 9.84 4.32 -7.45
C CYS A 86 10.21 4.06 -8.90
N PHE A 87 9.28 3.46 -9.64
CA PHE A 87 9.44 3.31 -11.08
C PHE A 87 9.00 4.59 -11.78
N GLN A 88 9.33 4.67 -13.04
CA GLN A 88 8.85 5.76 -13.86
C GLN A 88 7.32 5.81 -13.85
N ASP A 89 6.76 7.02 -13.82
CA ASP A 89 5.31 7.19 -13.83
C ASP A 89 4.74 6.72 -15.17
N LEU A 90 3.81 5.77 -15.11
CA LEU A 90 3.21 5.17 -16.29
C LEU A 90 1.82 5.73 -16.60
N THR A 91 1.39 6.77 -15.91
CA THR A 91 0.03 7.31 -16.06
C THR A 91 -0.29 7.63 -17.52
N LYS A 92 0.59 8.36 -18.19
CA LYS A 92 0.33 8.76 -19.57
C LYS A 92 0.34 7.58 -20.52
N LEU A 93 1.25 6.65 -20.30
CA LEU A 93 1.34 5.44 -21.13
C LEU A 93 0.07 4.60 -21.00
N LEU A 94 -0.38 4.40 -19.77
CA LEU A 94 -1.58 3.61 -19.54
C LEU A 94 -2.81 4.32 -20.12
N GLN A 95 -2.91 5.63 -19.92
CA GLN A 95 -4.05 6.39 -20.43
C GLN A 95 -4.11 6.35 -21.95
N SER A 96 -2.96 6.30 -22.62
CA SER A 96 -2.94 6.28 -24.08
C SER A 96 -3.48 4.98 -24.68
N GLN A 97 -3.67 3.97 -23.88
CA GLN A 97 -4.09 2.65 -24.35
C GLN A 97 -5.57 2.37 -24.12
N THR A 98 -6.31 3.33 -23.60
CA THR A 98 -7.74 3.17 -23.36
C THR A 98 -8.42 4.51 -23.51
N ASP A 99 -9.71 4.47 -23.85
CA ASP A 99 -10.55 5.67 -23.88
C ASP A 99 -11.19 5.97 -22.53
N GLU A 100 -10.99 5.08 -21.55
CA GLU A 100 -11.55 5.26 -20.22
C GLU A 100 -10.72 6.28 -19.45
N GLU A 101 -11.37 7.02 -18.56
CA GLU A 101 -10.66 7.96 -17.70
C GLU A 101 -10.02 7.19 -16.54
N LEU A 102 -8.70 7.12 -16.54
CA LEU A 102 -7.97 6.42 -15.48
C LEU A 102 -7.68 7.38 -14.34
N LEU A 103 -7.99 6.97 -13.13
CA LEU A 103 -7.78 7.79 -11.94
C LEU A 103 -6.44 7.50 -11.27
N SER A 104 -6.06 6.25 -11.18
CA SER A 104 -4.81 5.85 -10.55
C SER A 104 -4.48 4.42 -10.97
N TYR A 105 -3.30 3.96 -10.61
CA TYR A 105 -2.94 2.56 -10.79
C TYR A 105 -2.02 2.13 -9.66
N ASP A 106 -2.00 0.83 -9.41
CA ASP A 106 -1.12 0.22 -8.44
C ASP A 106 -0.21 -0.75 -9.18
N LEU A 107 1.09 -0.60 -8.98
CA LEU A 107 2.07 -1.45 -9.62
C LEU A 107 2.77 -2.31 -8.58
N GLN A 108 2.55 -3.60 -8.68
CA GLN A 108 3.28 -4.59 -7.90
C GLN A 108 4.07 -5.44 -8.87
N VAL A 109 5.37 -5.48 -8.68
CA VAL A 109 6.24 -6.28 -9.53
C VAL A 109 6.74 -7.46 -8.74
N SER A 110 6.50 -8.66 -9.26
CA SER A 110 6.96 -9.89 -8.63
C SER A 110 8.44 -10.10 -8.92
N TYR A 111 9.19 -10.51 -7.92
CA TYR A 111 10.61 -10.78 -8.10
C TYR A 111 11.07 -11.81 -7.06
N ILE A 112 12.32 -12.16 -7.11
CA ILE A 112 12.94 -13.00 -6.09
C ILE A 112 13.97 -12.13 -5.38
N CYS A 113 13.79 -11.91 -4.08
CA CYS A 113 14.67 -10.99 -3.35
C CYS A 113 16.10 -11.56 -3.24
N PRO A 114 17.10 -10.70 -2.97
CA PRO A 114 18.49 -11.17 -2.92
C PRO A 114 18.72 -12.31 -1.93
N ALA A 115 18.06 -12.26 -0.76
CA ALA A 115 18.22 -13.34 0.21
C ALA A 115 17.71 -14.67 -0.33
N CYS A 116 16.55 -14.63 -0.99
CA CYS A 116 15.96 -15.84 -1.57
C CYS A 116 16.77 -16.34 -2.77
N ARG A 117 17.35 -15.43 -3.55
CA ARG A 117 18.20 -15.82 -4.67
C ARG A 117 19.44 -16.56 -4.21
N ARG A 118 20.01 -16.12 -3.09
CA ARG A 118 21.20 -16.78 -2.54
C ARG A 118 20.92 -18.20 -2.10
N THR A 119 19.68 -18.50 -1.73
CA THR A 119 19.29 -19.85 -1.34
C THR A 119 18.66 -20.63 -2.48
N ALA A 120 18.48 -19.99 -3.63
CA ALA A 120 17.83 -20.64 -4.76
C ALA A 120 18.75 -21.68 -5.39
N HIS A 121 18.13 -22.74 -5.87
CA HIS A 121 18.85 -23.75 -6.63
C HIS A 121 19.22 -23.19 -8.00
N PRO A 122 20.45 -23.40 -8.47
CA PRO A 122 20.82 -22.89 -9.78
C PRO A 122 19.88 -23.33 -10.90
N ALA A 123 19.38 -24.53 -10.82
CA ALA A 123 18.50 -25.06 -11.85
C ALA A 123 17.15 -24.38 -11.91
N SER A 124 16.78 -23.60 -10.90
CA SER A 124 15.48 -22.94 -10.85
C SER A 124 15.47 -21.60 -11.56
N THR A 125 16.53 -21.21 -12.22
CA THR A 125 16.67 -19.88 -12.79
C THR A 125 16.24 -19.81 -14.23
N THR A 126 15.45 -20.68 -14.64
CA THR A 126 14.98 -20.56 -16.00
C THR A 126 14.18 -19.34 -16.19
N ASN A 127 14.22 -18.74 -16.91
CA ASN A 127 13.53 -17.82 -17.16
C ASN A 127 12.90 -17.56 -17.68
N PRO A 128 12.61 -17.25 -18.02
CA PRO A 128 11.98 -16.68 -18.57
C PRO A 128 11.50 -16.12 -19.00
#